data_faec70dc263ab0c1b9b56c49dfdf2b48
#
_entry.id   faec70dc263ab0c1b9b56c49dfdf2b48
#
_cell.length_a   1.000
_cell.length_b   1.000
_cell.length_c   1.000
_cell.angle_alpha   90.00
_cell.angle_beta   90.00
_cell.angle_gamma   90.00
#
_symmetry.space_group_name_H-M   'P 1'
#
loop_
_entity.id
_entity.type
_entity.pdbx_description
1 polymer ?
#
loop_
_entity_poly.entity_id
_entity_poly.type
_entity_poly.pdbx_seq_one_letter_code
_entity_poly.pdbx_strand_id
1 'polypeptide(L)'
;MTTLDFNLVSIIKNAGEDPGEVTDAVWDAGYQKMNFTTEEIIQMTTSQIADCIYYGVPQNVWPKTVERLSKGNLNTIIDDAMWLGTPTEVAAAILKNGYMKGGGK
;
A
#
# COMPACT_ATOMS: atom_id res chain seq x y z
N MET A 1 16.20 -6.53 -13.92
CA MET A 1 16.95 -6.33 -12.66
C MET A 1 16.28 -5.24 -11.83
N THR A 2 15.97 -5.54 -10.59
CA THR A 2 15.28 -4.58 -9.73
C THR A 2 16.29 -3.59 -9.17
N THR A 3 16.11 -2.31 -9.44
CA THR A 3 16.96 -1.27 -8.85
C THR A 3 16.55 -1.06 -7.40
N LEU A 4 17.52 -1.12 -6.50
CA LEU A 4 17.27 -0.87 -5.09
C LEU A 4 17.03 0.62 -4.85
N ASP A 5 15.87 0.93 -4.25
CA ASP A 5 15.52 2.32 -3.93
C ASP A 5 15.89 2.59 -2.46
N PHE A 6 17.06 3.14 -2.25
CA PHE A 6 17.56 3.44 -0.90
C PHE A 6 16.72 4.47 -0.16
N ASN A 7 16.10 5.39 -0.89
CA ASN A 7 15.22 6.38 -0.30
C ASN A 7 13.97 5.71 0.29
N LEU A 8 13.37 4.80 -0.46
CA LEU A 8 12.21 4.04 0.00
C LEU A 8 12.57 3.18 1.20
N VAL A 9 13.71 2.49 1.16
CA VAL A 9 14.18 1.67 2.30
C VAL A 9 14.34 2.53 3.55
N SER A 10 14.91 3.72 3.42
CA SER A 10 15.09 4.66 4.52
C SER A 10 13.75 5.11 5.11
N ILE A 11 12.78 5.42 4.26
CA ILE A 11 11.43 5.81 4.70
C ILE A 11 10.80 4.68 5.53
N ILE A 12 10.91 3.45 5.07
CA ILE A 12 10.35 2.28 5.75
C ILE A 12 11.02 2.09 7.12
N LYS A 13 12.35 2.16 7.17
CA LYS A 13 13.09 2.01 8.43
C LYS A 13 12.71 3.08 9.45
N ASN A 14 12.57 4.32 8.99
CA ASN A 14 12.27 5.44 9.88
C ASN A 14 10.82 5.47 10.35
N ALA A 15 9.92 4.83 9.62
CA ALA A 15 8.49 4.79 9.97
C ALA A 15 8.18 3.81 11.11
N GLY A 16 9.09 2.89 11.42
CA GLY A 16 8.92 1.96 12.54
C GLY A 16 8.35 0.62 12.13
N GLU A 17 7.65 -0.04 13.05
CA GLU A 17 7.20 -1.43 12.88
C GLU A 17 5.69 -1.58 12.65
N ASP A 18 4.94 -0.50 12.67
CA ASP A 18 3.51 -0.55 12.42
C ASP A 18 3.22 -0.43 10.92
N PRO A 19 2.59 -1.45 10.29
CA PRO A 19 2.29 -1.38 8.86
C PRO A 19 1.48 -0.15 8.45
N GLY A 20 0.55 0.31 9.28
CA GLY A 20 -0.22 1.51 8.99
C GLY A 20 0.64 2.77 8.92
N GLU A 21 1.57 2.92 9.86
CA GLU A 21 2.48 4.06 9.87
C GLU A 21 3.46 4.00 8.68
N VAL A 22 3.94 2.81 8.35
CA VAL A 22 4.81 2.62 7.18
C VAL A 22 4.04 2.99 5.91
N THR A 23 2.79 2.56 5.79
CA THR A 23 1.95 2.87 4.64
C THR A 23 1.77 4.38 4.49
N ASP A 24 1.45 5.08 5.58
CA ASP A 24 1.27 6.53 5.55
C ASP A 24 2.56 7.23 5.11
N ALA A 25 3.70 6.82 5.66
CA ALA A 25 4.99 7.42 5.32
C ALA A 25 5.35 7.20 3.85
N VAL A 26 5.16 5.99 3.34
CA VAL A 26 5.44 5.66 1.94
C VAL A 26 4.52 6.42 1.00
N TRP A 27 3.22 6.44 1.30
CA TRP A 27 2.23 7.15 0.50
C TRP A 27 2.51 8.66 0.48
N ASP A 28 2.75 9.25 1.63
CA ASP A 28 3.02 10.69 1.77
C ASP A 28 4.32 11.10 1.09
N ALA A 29 5.28 10.19 0.97
CA ALA A 29 6.52 10.43 0.23
C ALA A 29 6.31 10.38 -1.29
N GLY A 30 5.11 10.06 -1.76
CA GLY A 30 4.77 10.06 -3.18
C GLY A 30 4.85 8.70 -3.88
N TYR A 31 5.08 7.62 -3.16
CA TYR A 31 5.08 6.27 -3.72
C TYR A 31 3.63 5.79 -3.82
N GLN A 32 3.03 6.03 -4.97
CA GLN A 32 1.59 5.82 -5.20
C GLN A 32 1.36 5.07 -6.51
N LYS A 33 0.14 4.58 -6.67
CA LYS A 33 -0.32 3.95 -7.90
C LYS A 33 -1.79 4.30 -8.08
N MET A 34 -2.15 4.82 -9.25
CA MET A 34 -3.54 5.19 -9.57
C MET A 34 -4.04 4.53 -10.85
N ASN A 35 -3.15 3.91 -11.64
CA ASN A 35 -3.48 3.31 -12.92
C ASN A 35 -3.86 1.83 -12.76
N PHE A 36 -5.08 1.58 -12.32
CA PHE A 36 -5.60 0.22 -12.16
C PHE A 36 -6.53 -0.14 -13.30
N THR A 37 -6.55 -1.44 -13.66
CA THR A 37 -7.56 -1.95 -14.57
C THR A 37 -8.90 -2.04 -13.84
N THR A 38 -9.99 -2.15 -14.61
CA THR A 38 -11.33 -2.34 -14.02
C THR A 38 -11.37 -3.57 -13.12
N GLU A 39 -10.74 -4.67 -13.56
CA GLU A 39 -10.70 -5.91 -12.76
C GLU A 39 -9.95 -5.71 -11.44
N GLU A 40 -8.84 -4.99 -11.47
CA GLU A 40 -8.08 -4.68 -10.26
C GLU A 40 -8.90 -3.83 -9.29
N ILE A 41 -9.64 -2.85 -9.81
CA ILE A 41 -10.51 -2.01 -8.98
C ILE A 41 -11.61 -2.86 -8.33
N ILE A 42 -12.23 -3.76 -9.10
CA ILE A 42 -13.25 -4.67 -8.58
C ILE A 42 -12.67 -5.55 -7.48
N GLN A 43 -11.50 -6.13 -7.69
CA GLN A 43 -10.86 -7.00 -6.71
C GLN A 43 -10.50 -6.25 -5.43
N MET A 44 -9.94 -5.06 -5.55
CA MET A 44 -9.61 -4.22 -4.38
C MET A 44 -10.87 -3.85 -3.61
N THR A 45 -11.93 -3.46 -4.32
CA THR A 45 -13.20 -3.08 -3.70
C THR A 45 -13.80 -4.26 -2.96
N THR A 46 -13.89 -5.41 -3.60
CA THR A 46 -14.45 -6.63 -3.00
C THR A 46 -13.69 -7.02 -1.74
N SER A 47 -12.36 -7.06 -1.83
CA SER A 47 -11.51 -7.47 -0.72
C SER A 47 -11.61 -6.49 0.45
N GLN A 48 -11.52 -5.20 0.18
CA GLN A 48 -11.51 -4.19 1.25
C GLN A 48 -12.88 -4.01 1.89
N ILE A 49 -13.95 -4.09 1.12
CA ILE A 49 -15.31 -4.03 1.68
C ILE A 49 -15.60 -5.28 2.52
N ALA A 50 -15.14 -6.45 2.08
CA ALA A 50 -15.28 -7.68 2.86
C ALA A 50 -14.58 -7.54 4.22
N ASP A 51 -13.37 -6.97 4.24
CA ASP A 51 -12.64 -6.71 5.47
C ASP A 51 -13.39 -5.71 6.36
N CYS A 52 -13.93 -4.65 5.78
CA CYS A 52 -14.72 -3.66 6.52
C CYS A 52 -15.93 -4.31 7.20
N ILE A 53 -16.62 -5.19 6.50
CA ILE A 53 -17.77 -5.93 7.05
C ILE A 53 -17.30 -6.85 8.18
N TYR A 54 -16.23 -7.59 7.95
CA TYR A 54 -15.70 -8.54 8.92
C TYR A 54 -15.30 -7.87 10.23
N TYR A 55 -14.67 -6.70 10.16
CA TYR A 55 -14.21 -5.97 11.34
C TYR A 55 -15.23 -4.98 11.88
N GLY A 56 -16.44 -4.92 11.31
CA GLY A 56 -17.50 -4.03 11.79
C GLY A 56 -17.25 -2.56 11.55
N VAL A 57 -16.51 -2.22 10.49
CA VAL A 57 -16.20 -0.82 10.16
C VAL A 57 -17.47 -0.12 9.66
N PRO A 58 -17.81 1.09 10.19
CA PRO A 58 -18.97 1.83 9.72
C PRO A 58 -18.89 2.19 8.23
N GLN A 59 -20.01 2.14 7.53
CA GLN A 59 -20.07 2.41 6.09
C GLN A 59 -19.52 3.77 5.69
N ASN A 60 -19.65 4.78 6.55
CA ASN A 60 -19.20 6.14 6.25
C ASN A 60 -17.67 6.27 6.14
N VAL A 61 -16.91 5.28 6.62
CA VAL A 61 -15.45 5.27 6.52
C VAL A 61 -14.91 4.22 5.55
N TRP A 62 -15.80 3.54 4.80
CA TRP A 62 -15.35 2.57 3.78
C TRP A 62 -14.64 3.31 2.64
N PRO A 63 -13.62 2.67 2.02
CA PRO A 63 -12.92 3.29 0.89
C PRO A 63 -13.86 3.42 -0.31
N LYS A 64 -14.02 4.65 -0.82
CA LYS A 64 -14.97 4.96 -1.89
C LYS A 64 -14.32 5.60 -3.11
N THR A 65 -13.00 5.79 -3.09
CA THR A 65 -12.26 6.37 -4.20
C THR A 65 -11.11 5.44 -4.59
N VAL A 66 -10.64 5.57 -5.83
CA VAL A 66 -9.49 4.79 -6.29
C VAL A 66 -8.27 5.08 -5.42
N GLU A 67 -8.09 6.34 -5.01
CA GLU A 67 -6.99 6.72 -4.12
C GLU A 67 -7.03 5.95 -2.80
N ARG A 68 -8.18 5.90 -2.15
CA ARG A 68 -8.33 5.19 -0.88
C ARG A 68 -8.18 3.69 -1.04
N LEU A 69 -8.72 3.13 -2.12
CA LEU A 69 -8.55 1.71 -2.44
C LEU A 69 -7.09 1.38 -2.71
N SER A 70 -6.39 2.24 -3.44
CA SER A 70 -4.97 2.08 -3.73
C SER A 70 -4.13 2.11 -2.45
N LYS A 71 -4.39 3.08 -1.57
CA LYS A 71 -3.68 3.17 -0.29
C LYS A 71 -3.95 1.95 0.59
N GLY A 72 -5.20 1.47 0.62
CA GLY A 72 -5.56 0.24 1.35
C GLY A 72 -4.85 -0.99 0.80
N ASN A 73 -4.74 -1.09 -0.52
CA ASN A 73 -4.00 -2.16 -1.17
C ASN A 73 -2.50 -2.09 -0.82
N LEU A 74 -1.93 -0.89 -0.81
CA LEU A 74 -0.55 -0.68 -0.39
C LEU A 74 -0.34 -1.15 1.05
N ASN A 75 -1.27 -0.83 1.94
CA ASN A 75 -1.21 -1.28 3.33
C ASN A 75 -1.17 -2.81 3.43
N THR A 76 -1.96 -3.51 2.63
CA THR A 76 -1.97 -4.97 2.58
C THR A 76 -0.61 -5.51 2.11
N ILE A 77 -0.05 -4.91 1.05
CA ILE A 77 1.27 -5.31 0.53
C ILE A 77 2.34 -5.13 1.60
N ILE A 78 2.33 -3.99 2.28
CA ILE A 78 3.31 -3.68 3.33
C ILE A 78 3.15 -4.63 4.51
N ASP A 79 1.92 -4.85 4.97
CA ASP A 79 1.65 -5.74 6.10
C ASP A 79 2.15 -7.16 5.81
N ASP A 80 1.83 -7.70 4.64
CA ASP A 80 2.28 -9.03 4.24
C ASP A 80 3.82 -9.10 4.14
N ALA A 81 4.43 -8.08 3.57
CA ALA A 81 5.89 -8.05 3.38
C ALA A 81 6.63 -7.89 4.71
N MET A 82 6.07 -7.14 5.66
CA MET A 82 6.69 -6.92 6.97
C MET A 82 6.65 -8.15 7.88
N TRP A 83 5.75 -9.07 7.60
CA TRP A 83 5.59 -10.29 8.40
C TRP A 83 6.91 -11.08 8.52
N LEU A 84 7.63 -11.23 7.42
CA LEU A 84 8.87 -12.01 7.37
C LEU A 84 10.03 -11.24 6.73
N GLY A 85 9.80 -10.03 6.26
CA GLY A 85 10.75 -9.30 5.44
C GLY A 85 11.51 -8.19 6.18
N THR A 86 12.68 -7.90 5.65
CA THR A 86 13.47 -6.74 6.04
C THR A 86 12.91 -5.49 5.35
N PRO A 87 13.30 -4.27 5.77
CA PRO A 87 12.89 -3.05 5.05
C PRO A 87 13.22 -3.09 3.55
N THR A 88 14.33 -3.70 3.16
CA THR A 88 14.70 -3.86 1.75
C THR A 88 13.69 -4.73 1.00
N GLU A 89 13.24 -5.82 1.61
CA GLU A 89 12.25 -6.72 1.02
C GLU A 89 10.87 -6.04 0.94
N VAL A 90 10.52 -5.24 1.94
CA VAL A 90 9.28 -4.46 1.90
C VAL A 90 9.31 -3.46 0.75
N ALA A 91 10.43 -2.75 0.58
CA ALA A 91 10.61 -1.81 -0.53
C ALA A 91 10.48 -2.52 -1.89
N ALA A 92 11.10 -3.70 -2.03
CA ALA A 92 11.02 -4.49 -3.26
C ALA A 92 9.57 -4.90 -3.57
N ALA A 93 8.80 -5.31 -2.55
CA ALA A 93 7.39 -5.69 -2.72
C ALA A 93 6.54 -4.49 -3.17
N ILE A 94 6.77 -3.32 -2.61
CA ILE A 94 6.07 -2.08 -2.97
C ILE A 94 6.31 -1.76 -4.45
N LEU A 95 7.57 -1.75 -4.87
CA LEU A 95 7.94 -1.42 -6.25
C LEU A 95 7.44 -2.48 -7.24
N LYS A 96 7.54 -3.75 -6.87
CA LYS A 96 7.07 -4.87 -7.69
C LYS A 96 5.58 -4.76 -7.98
N ASN A 97 4.81 -4.22 -7.06
CA ASN A 97 3.37 -4.05 -7.21
C ASN A 97 2.99 -2.73 -7.90
N GLY A 98 3.97 -1.99 -8.39
CA GLY A 98 3.73 -0.81 -9.22
C GLY A 98 3.59 0.51 -8.46
N TYR A 99 3.84 0.52 -7.17
CA TYR A 99 3.83 1.76 -6.37
C TYR A 99 5.21 2.41 -6.50
N MET A 100 5.25 3.55 -7.16
CA MET A 100 6.51 4.24 -7.44
C MET A 100 6.38 5.73 -7.20
N LYS A 101 7.52 6.40 -7.02
CA LYS A 101 7.55 7.84 -6.80
C LYS A 101 6.87 8.57 -7.96
N GLY A 102 5.89 9.41 -7.65
CA GLY A 102 5.13 10.12 -8.65
C GLY A 102 4.03 9.31 -9.32
N GLY A 103 3.78 8.07 -8.88
CA GLY A 103 2.76 7.20 -9.48
C GLY A 103 1.32 7.64 -9.29
N GLY A 104 1.08 8.67 -8.48
CA GLY A 104 -0.25 9.24 -8.28
C GLY A 104 -0.64 10.32 -9.29
N LYS A 105 0.22 10.62 -10.24
CA LYS A 105 -0.01 11.68 -11.24
C LYS A 105 -0.55 11.13 -12.54
#